data_0e59176c0cb94e72e276c2f68c69d04e
#
_entry.id   0e59176c0cb94e72e276c2f68c69d04e
#
_cell.length_a   1.000
_cell.length_b   1.000
_cell.length_c   1.000
_cell.angle_alpha   90.00
_cell.angle_beta   90.00
_cell.angle_gamma   90.00
#
_symmetry.space_group_name_H-M   'P 1'
#
loop_
_entity.id
_entity.type
_entity.pdbx_description
1 polymer ?
#
loop_
_entity_poly.entity_id
_entity_poly.type
_entity_poly.pdbx_seq_one_letter_code
_entity_poly.pdbx_strand_id
1 'polypeptide(L)'
;MHRQRNFLSCIALAVAIATPALGQTATPGGAPGSGETNEATAIPDFTRSWSHPSFPWFEPPASGPGPVTNRSRWPQQPGNDGPPLPPGVEGVSDYDQLVGDYTNPILQPWAAQVVKKFGEMSLAGIVYGNPSNQCWPMPMLFVYKEGTIRMIQQPDTVQIIYTGPNTDVRRVRLNARHPDPLTPSWYGDSVGHYEGDTLVVDTVGVKTDRPYAMIDLFGTPYSKSLHVIERYRLREYDDVKDAIARHIKENWLPAGDVYSKHRGKFLQLHLTVEDEGVFTTP
;
A
#
# COMPACT_ATOMS: atom_id res chain seq x y z
N MET A 1 11.68 11.19 -50.84
CA MET A 1 12.36 9.91 -50.54
C MET A 1 12.29 9.69 -49.04
N HIS A 2 11.29 8.96 -48.56
CA HIS A 2 11.12 8.60 -47.13
C HIS A 2 11.67 7.20 -46.93
N ARG A 3 12.69 7.07 -46.04
CA ARG A 3 13.18 5.78 -45.58
C ARG A 3 12.37 5.38 -44.35
N GLN A 4 11.53 4.36 -44.49
CA GLN A 4 10.93 3.62 -43.37
C GLN A 4 12.02 2.78 -42.71
N ARG A 5 12.17 2.93 -41.37
CA ARG A 5 12.99 2.05 -40.55
C ARG A 5 12.05 1.04 -39.87
N ASN A 6 12.15 -0.21 -40.32
CA ASN A 6 11.47 -1.34 -39.72
C ASN A 6 12.15 -1.68 -38.38
N PHE A 7 11.38 -1.63 -37.29
CA PHE A 7 11.79 -2.22 -35.99
C PHE A 7 11.29 -3.66 -35.94
N LEU A 8 12.20 -4.61 -35.95
CA LEU A 8 11.90 -6.00 -35.60
C LEU A 8 11.83 -6.11 -34.07
N SER A 9 10.65 -6.44 -33.56
CA SER A 9 10.47 -6.84 -32.16
C SER A 9 10.76 -8.32 -32.01
N CYS A 10 11.85 -8.68 -31.35
CA CYS A 10 12.10 -10.04 -30.91
C CYS A 10 11.35 -10.31 -29.60
N ILE A 11 10.31 -11.12 -29.67
CA ILE A 11 9.64 -11.66 -28.48
C ILE A 11 10.39 -12.92 -28.08
N ALA A 12 11.11 -12.89 -26.97
CA ALA A 12 11.70 -14.07 -26.35
C ALA A 12 10.69 -14.70 -25.38
N LEU A 13 10.19 -15.87 -25.75
CA LEU A 13 9.32 -16.69 -24.90
C LEU A 13 10.21 -17.55 -24.00
N ALA A 14 10.30 -17.24 -22.71
CA ALA A 14 11.00 -18.07 -21.74
C ALA A 14 10.03 -19.13 -21.19
N VAL A 15 10.26 -20.39 -21.57
CA VAL A 15 9.58 -21.54 -20.99
C VAL A 15 10.38 -21.99 -19.77
N ALA A 16 9.80 -21.89 -18.58
CA ALA A 16 10.39 -22.42 -17.36
C ALA A 16 10.11 -23.94 -17.26
N ILE A 17 11.15 -24.74 -17.36
CA ILE A 17 11.09 -26.18 -17.08
C ILE A 17 11.32 -26.39 -15.59
N ALA A 18 10.31 -26.90 -14.88
CA ALA A 18 10.43 -27.28 -13.48
C ALA A 18 11.10 -28.65 -13.38
N THR A 19 12.29 -28.72 -12.75
CA THR A 19 12.90 -29.97 -12.34
C THR A 19 12.44 -30.34 -10.93
N PRO A 20 12.05 -31.60 -10.67
CA PRO A 20 11.68 -32.01 -9.31
C PRO A 20 12.94 -32.21 -8.46
N ALA A 21 12.97 -31.57 -7.30
CA ALA A 21 13.96 -31.82 -6.27
C ALA A 21 13.68 -33.13 -5.56
N LEU A 22 14.64 -34.06 -5.59
CA LEU A 22 14.62 -35.31 -4.85
C LEU A 22 14.81 -35.01 -3.35
N GLY A 23 13.80 -35.36 -2.54
CA GLY A 23 13.84 -35.23 -1.10
C GLY A 23 14.77 -36.25 -0.46
N GLN A 24 15.58 -35.80 0.49
CA GLN A 24 16.31 -36.69 1.40
C GLN A 24 15.40 -37.11 2.55
N THR A 25 15.25 -38.41 2.75
CA THR A 25 14.53 -39.01 3.88
C THR A 25 15.40 -38.98 5.12
N ALA A 26 14.92 -38.34 6.19
CA ALA A 26 15.52 -38.44 7.52
C ALA A 26 14.85 -39.60 8.31
N THR A 27 15.69 -40.40 8.96
CA THR A 27 15.32 -41.57 9.79
C THR A 27 14.75 -41.10 11.13
N PRO A 28 13.71 -41.75 11.68
CA PRO A 28 13.18 -41.39 12.99
C PRO A 28 13.85 -42.21 14.10
N GLY A 29 14.25 -41.55 15.16
CA GLY A 29 14.70 -42.18 16.39
C GLY A 29 14.54 -41.28 17.60
N GLY A 30 13.76 -41.74 18.62
CA GLY A 30 13.75 -41.17 19.95
C GLY A 30 12.39 -40.87 20.54
N ALA A 31 11.98 -41.63 21.56
CA ALA A 31 10.71 -41.66 22.26
C ALA A 31 10.47 -40.46 23.24
N PRO A 32 9.29 -40.39 23.92
CA PRO A 32 8.57 -39.14 24.16
C PRO A 32 8.91 -38.52 25.51
N GLY A 33 9.16 -37.22 25.48
CA GLY A 33 9.08 -36.36 26.65
C GLY A 33 7.78 -35.56 26.61
N SER A 34 6.93 -35.75 27.61
CA SER A 34 5.74 -34.94 27.87
C SER A 34 6.18 -33.53 28.30
N GLY A 35 6.23 -32.59 27.39
CA GLY A 35 6.40 -31.18 27.64
C GLY A 35 5.26 -30.44 26.96
N GLU A 36 4.59 -29.57 27.67
CA GLU A 36 3.60 -28.63 27.15
C GLU A 36 4.20 -27.94 25.93
N THR A 37 3.74 -28.29 24.76
CA THR A 37 4.06 -27.58 23.53
C THR A 37 3.34 -26.24 23.57
N ASN A 38 4.03 -25.18 23.99
CA ASN A 38 3.75 -23.87 23.46
C ASN A 38 3.87 -24.03 21.93
N GLU A 39 2.75 -24.14 21.23
CA GLU A 39 2.71 -24.02 19.78
C GLU A 39 3.24 -22.62 19.45
N ALA A 40 4.53 -22.53 19.20
CA ALA A 40 5.11 -21.35 18.60
C ALA A 40 4.36 -21.18 17.27
N THR A 41 3.50 -20.20 17.23
CA THR A 41 2.68 -19.88 16.03
C THR A 41 3.67 -19.75 14.87
N ALA A 42 3.56 -20.62 13.88
CA ALA A 42 4.49 -20.63 12.76
C ALA A 42 4.43 -19.27 12.05
N ILE A 43 5.59 -18.67 11.82
CA ILE A 43 5.69 -17.39 11.10
C ILE A 43 5.00 -17.56 9.74
N PRO A 44 4.01 -16.71 9.40
CA PRO A 44 3.31 -16.82 8.13
C PRO A 44 4.25 -16.58 6.94
N ASP A 45 4.03 -17.29 5.86
CA ASP A 45 4.76 -17.09 4.61
C ASP A 45 4.13 -15.95 3.78
N PHE A 46 4.72 -14.75 3.89
CA PHE A 46 4.38 -13.59 3.08
C PHE A 46 5.12 -13.55 1.74
N THR A 47 6.02 -14.50 1.47
CA THR A 47 6.90 -14.53 0.28
C THR A 47 6.10 -14.76 -1.00
N ARG A 48 5.46 -13.70 -1.51
CA ARG A 48 4.63 -13.70 -2.72
C ARG A 48 4.58 -12.31 -3.34
N SER A 49 3.96 -12.25 -4.51
CA SER A 49 3.47 -10.99 -5.08
C SER A 49 2.01 -10.78 -4.67
N TRP A 50 1.74 -9.61 -4.15
CA TRP A 50 0.42 -9.17 -3.70
C TRP A 50 0.02 -7.96 -4.50
N SER A 51 -1.13 -8.04 -5.18
CA SER A 51 -1.61 -6.95 -6.03
C SER A 51 -2.85 -6.30 -5.44
N HIS A 52 -2.97 -5.01 -5.65
CA HIS A 52 -4.16 -4.22 -5.35
C HIS A 52 -4.43 -3.28 -6.54
N PRO A 53 -5.63 -2.69 -6.66
CA PRO A 53 -5.88 -1.64 -7.65
C PRO A 53 -4.91 -0.47 -7.49
N SER A 54 -4.67 0.27 -8.56
CA SER A 54 -3.60 1.28 -8.68
C SER A 54 -3.63 2.44 -7.69
N PHE A 55 -4.64 2.56 -6.86
CA PHE A 55 -4.72 3.60 -5.84
C PHE A 55 -4.78 2.96 -4.46
N PRO A 56 -3.98 3.44 -3.49
CA PRO A 56 -4.15 3.07 -2.11
C PRO A 56 -5.42 3.72 -1.60
N TRP A 57 -6.48 2.96 -1.55
CA TRP A 57 -7.72 3.36 -0.93
C TRP A 57 -7.68 2.86 0.49
N PHE A 58 -7.51 3.80 1.39
CA PHE A 58 -7.50 3.49 2.80
C PHE A 58 -8.94 3.27 3.24
N GLU A 59 -9.23 2.07 3.74
CA GLU A 59 -10.47 1.83 4.45
C GLU A 59 -10.41 2.60 5.78
N PRO A 60 -11.32 3.56 6.02
CA PRO A 60 -11.30 4.29 7.28
C PRO A 60 -11.59 3.32 8.44
N PRO A 61 -11.06 3.61 9.64
CA PRO A 61 -11.33 2.82 10.82
C PRO A 61 -12.83 2.80 11.12
N ALA A 62 -13.30 1.73 11.77
CA ALA A 62 -14.72 1.56 12.11
C ALA A 62 -15.25 2.66 13.07
N SER A 63 -14.35 3.32 13.80
CA SER A 63 -14.68 4.42 14.72
C SER A 63 -13.52 5.43 14.77
N GLY A 64 -13.87 6.68 14.97
CA GLY A 64 -12.90 7.78 15.08
C GLY A 64 -12.57 8.46 13.74
N PRO A 65 -11.67 9.44 13.76
CA PRO A 65 -11.22 10.12 12.56
C PRO A 65 -10.47 9.15 11.65
N GLY A 66 -10.67 9.28 10.35
CA GLY A 66 -10.07 8.46 9.33
C GLY A 66 -9.14 9.25 8.41
N PRO A 67 -8.48 8.58 7.47
CA PRO A 67 -7.61 9.23 6.50
C PRO A 67 -8.37 10.23 5.64
N VAL A 68 -7.65 11.14 4.99
CA VAL A 68 -8.22 12.06 4.00
C VAL A 68 -8.80 11.25 2.85
N THR A 69 -10.05 11.52 2.50
CA THR A 69 -10.78 10.86 1.41
C THR A 69 -11.03 11.82 0.26
N ASN A 70 -11.42 11.30 -0.91
CA ASN A 70 -11.79 12.13 -2.06
C ASN A 70 -13.18 12.73 -1.87
N ARG A 71 -13.30 14.03 -1.99
CA ARG A 71 -14.58 14.76 -1.99
C ARG A 71 -15.23 14.87 -3.36
N SER A 72 -14.43 14.79 -4.44
CA SER A 72 -14.96 14.84 -5.80
C SER A 72 -15.71 13.55 -6.12
N ARG A 73 -16.92 13.69 -6.66
CA ARG A 73 -17.82 12.57 -6.91
C ARG A 73 -18.34 12.61 -8.33
N TRP A 74 -18.34 11.44 -8.98
CA TRP A 74 -19.07 11.21 -10.22
C TRP A 74 -20.49 10.76 -9.89
N PRO A 75 -21.53 11.37 -10.50
CA PRO A 75 -22.91 10.88 -10.32
C PRO A 75 -23.07 9.42 -10.78
N GLN A 76 -22.29 9.04 -11.80
CA GLN A 76 -22.19 7.69 -12.33
C GLN A 76 -20.84 7.56 -13.03
N GLN A 77 -20.21 6.39 -12.98
CA GLN A 77 -18.92 6.22 -13.66
C GLN A 77 -19.05 6.38 -15.17
N PRO A 78 -18.25 7.24 -15.83
CA PRO A 78 -18.23 7.35 -17.28
C PRO A 78 -17.89 6.03 -17.96
N GLY A 79 -18.68 5.60 -18.91
CA GLY A 79 -18.44 4.36 -19.68
C GLY A 79 -18.71 3.06 -18.92
N ASN A 80 -19.31 3.14 -17.74
CA ASN A 80 -19.80 1.98 -17.02
C ASN A 80 -21.31 1.85 -17.20
N ASP A 81 -21.74 0.87 -18.00
CA ASP A 81 -23.15 0.51 -18.18
C ASP A 81 -23.73 -0.24 -16.97
N GLY A 82 -23.10 -0.10 -15.82
CA GLY A 82 -23.56 -0.66 -14.55
C GLY A 82 -24.92 -0.11 -14.12
N PRO A 83 -25.61 -0.78 -13.20
CA PRO A 83 -26.90 -0.31 -12.71
C PRO A 83 -26.74 1.08 -12.08
N PRO A 84 -27.80 1.92 -12.12
CA PRO A 84 -27.81 3.22 -11.45
C PRO A 84 -27.42 3.06 -9.98
N LEU A 85 -26.74 4.08 -9.45
CA LEU A 85 -26.41 4.09 -8.02
C LEU A 85 -27.70 3.97 -7.18
N PRO A 86 -27.64 3.26 -6.05
CA PRO A 86 -28.79 3.17 -5.16
C PRO A 86 -29.27 4.55 -4.70
N PRO A 87 -30.56 4.74 -4.43
CA PRO A 87 -31.09 5.98 -3.87
C PRO A 87 -30.31 6.40 -2.61
N GLY A 88 -29.93 7.67 -2.54
CA GLY A 88 -29.17 8.22 -1.41
C GLY A 88 -27.64 8.05 -1.51
N VAL A 89 -27.13 7.48 -2.59
CA VAL A 89 -25.69 7.49 -2.90
C VAL A 89 -25.36 8.69 -3.77
N GLU A 90 -24.59 9.64 -3.22
CA GLU A 90 -24.23 10.91 -3.90
C GLU A 90 -23.20 10.75 -5.03
N GLY A 91 -22.94 9.56 -5.51
CA GLY A 91 -21.97 9.28 -6.54
C GLY A 91 -20.80 8.42 -6.04
N VAL A 92 -19.91 8.07 -6.97
CA VAL A 92 -18.67 7.32 -6.70
C VAL A 92 -17.49 8.28 -6.71
N SER A 93 -16.37 7.86 -6.13
CA SER A 93 -15.15 8.66 -6.11
C SER A 93 -14.71 9.01 -7.53
N ASP A 94 -14.47 10.29 -7.79
CA ASP A 94 -13.96 10.79 -9.07
C ASP A 94 -12.43 10.74 -9.05
N TYR A 95 -11.85 9.87 -9.88
CA TYR A 95 -10.40 9.69 -9.96
C TYR A 95 -9.70 10.66 -10.90
N ASP A 96 -10.46 11.33 -11.76
CA ASP A 96 -9.93 12.37 -12.65
C ASP A 96 -9.82 13.70 -11.92
N GLN A 97 -10.55 13.87 -10.80
CA GLN A 97 -10.51 15.04 -9.95
C GLN A 97 -10.27 14.66 -8.48
N LEU A 98 -9.02 14.65 -8.07
CA LEU A 98 -8.64 14.30 -6.71
C LEU A 98 -8.72 15.54 -5.79
N VAL A 99 -9.80 15.63 -5.05
CA VAL A 99 -10.03 16.72 -4.07
C VAL A 99 -10.07 16.12 -2.67
N GLY A 100 -8.96 16.20 -1.95
CA GLY A 100 -8.90 15.71 -0.58
C GLY A 100 -9.86 16.44 0.35
N ASP A 101 -10.42 15.73 1.32
CA ASP A 101 -11.26 16.33 2.35
C ASP A 101 -10.43 17.17 3.32
N TYR A 102 -10.20 18.42 2.94
CA TYR A 102 -9.49 19.41 3.75
C TYR A 102 -10.28 19.87 4.98
N THR A 103 -11.51 19.45 5.14
CA THR A 103 -12.31 19.69 6.36
C THR A 103 -12.20 18.55 7.37
N ASN A 104 -11.47 17.51 7.05
CA ASN A 104 -11.25 16.38 7.93
C ASN A 104 -10.59 16.86 9.24
N PRO A 105 -11.20 16.61 10.41
CA PRO A 105 -10.72 17.10 11.71
C PRO A 105 -9.36 16.51 12.13
N ILE A 106 -8.89 15.45 11.44
CA ILE A 106 -7.56 14.89 11.67
C ILE A 106 -6.44 15.86 11.25
N LEU A 107 -6.70 16.78 10.31
CA LEU A 107 -5.68 17.67 9.78
C LEU A 107 -5.44 18.89 10.68
N GLN A 108 -4.17 19.18 10.96
CA GLN A 108 -3.78 20.49 11.49
C GLN A 108 -4.17 21.57 10.50
N PRO A 109 -4.48 22.81 10.95
CA PRO A 109 -4.98 23.89 10.08
C PRO A 109 -4.09 24.19 8.87
N TRP A 110 -2.77 24.15 9.02
CA TRP A 110 -1.85 24.39 7.92
C TRP A 110 -1.86 23.25 6.89
N ALA A 111 -1.95 21.98 7.36
CA ALA A 111 -2.02 20.81 6.50
C ALA A 111 -3.34 20.79 5.70
N ALA A 112 -4.45 21.17 6.34
CA ALA A 112 -5.74 21.36 5.68
C ALA A 112 -5.65 22.39 4.53
N GLN A 113 -4.91 23.51 4.70
CA GLN A 113 -4.69 24.49 3.63
C GLN A 113 -3.87 23.91 2.46
N VAL A 114 -2.89 23.06 2.75
CA VAL A 114 -2.13 22.37 1.70
C VAL A 114 -3.05 21.45 0.90
N VAL A 115 -3.81 20.58 1.55
CA VAL A 115 -4.77 19.66 0.89
C VAL A 115 -5.80 20.45 0.07
N LYS A 116 -6.33 21.55 0.63
CA LYS A 116 -7.27 22.44 -0.08
C LYS A 116 -6.66 22.98 -1.37
N LYS A 117 -5.43 23.51 -1.30
CA LYS A 117 -4.73 24.05 -2.47
C LYS A 117 -4.54 23.00 -3.56
N PHE A 118 -4.18 21.77 -3.21
CA PHE A 118 -4.05 20.67 -4.18
C PHE A 118 -5.40 20.35 -4.84
N GLY A 119 -6.47 20.31 -4.07
CA GLY A 119 -7.83 20.12 -4.59
C GLY A 119 -8.26 21.23 -5.55
N GLU A 120 -7.97 22.51 -5.23
CA GLU A 120 -8.25 23.66 -6.11
C GLU A 120 -7.48 23.56 -7.44
N MET A 121 -6.21 23.13 -7.40
CA MET A 121 -5.42 22.89 -8.61
C MET A 121 -6.04 21.76 -9.45
N SER A 122 -6.43 20.66 -8.83
CA SER A 122 -7.08 19.54 -9.50
C SER A 122 -8.38 19.97 -10.20
N LEU A 123 -9.23 20.75 -9.52
CA LEU A 123 -10.48 21.29 -10.10
C LEU A 123 -10.23 22.25 -11.26
N ALA A 124 -9.11 22.97 -11.24
CA ALA A 124 -8.69 23.86 -12.32
C ALA A 124 -8.00 23.11 -13.49
N GLY A 125 -7.92 21.78 -13.45
CA GLY A 125 -7.22 20.98 -14.46
C GLY A 125 -5.69 21.16 -14.45
N ILE A 126 -5.13 21.65 -13.35
CA ILE A 126 -3.69 21.86 -13.19
C ILE A 126 -3.07 20.60 -12.60
N VAL A 127 -2.11 20.03 -13.33
CA VAL A 127 -1.32 18.91 -12.82
C VAL A 127 -0.31 19.43 -11.81
N TYR A 128 -0.47 19.06 -10.55
CA TYR A 128 0.51 19.38 -9.52
C TYR A 128 1.65 18.36 -9.48
N GLY A 129 2.84 18.83 -9.08
CA GLY A 129 3.99 17.95 -8.91
C GLY A 129 3.79 16.99 -7.72
N ASN A 130 4.04 15.72 -7.95
CA ASN A 130 4.05 14.70 -6.91
C ASN A 130 5.21 13.71 -7.17
N PRO A 131 5.56 12.84 -6.23
CA PRO A 131 6.70 11.93 -6.39
C PRO A 131 6.64 11.10 -7.67
N SER A 132 5.47 10.64 -8.10
CA SER A 132 5.36 9.78 -9.28
C SER A 132 5.52 10.52 -10.60
N ASN A 133 5.12 11.81 -10.70
CA ASN A 133 5.24 12.57 -11.94
C ASN A 133 6.50 13.44 -12.02
N GLN A 134 7.33 13.46 -10.96
CA GLN A 134 8.58 14.20 -10.90
C GLN A 134 9.82 13.29 -10.93
N CYS A 135 9.67 12.02 -11.26
CA CYS A 135 10.75 11.02 -11.30
C CYS A 135 11.53 10.90 -9.99
N TRP A 136 10.89 11.08 -8.86
CA TRP A 136 11.48 10.89 -7.55
C TRP A 136 11.16 9.53 -6.97
N PRO A 137 12.04 8.99 -6.09
CA PRO A 137 11.67 7.84 -5.28
C PRO A 137 10.40 8.17 -4.49
N MET A 138 9.43 7.27 -4.51
CA MET A 138 8.19 7.46 -3.77
C MET A 138 8.45 7.29 -2.28
N PRO A 139 8.08 8.26 -1.43
CA PRO A 139 8.31 8.14 0.00
C PRO A 139 7.41 7.08 0.61
N MET A 140 7.72 6.73 1.86
CA MET A 140 6.85 5.89 2.66
C MET A 140 5.42 6.44 2.68
N LEU A 141 4.45 5.57 2.63
CA LEU A 141 3.03 5.71 2.35
C LEU A 141 2.72 5.98 0.87
N PHE A 142 3.28 7.02 0.25
CA PHE A 142 3.02 7.30 -1.16
C PHE A 142 3.39 6.12 -2.08
N VAL A 143 4.39 5.32 -1.69
CA VAL A 143 4.82 4.12 -2.42
C VAL A 143 3.71 3.07 -2.56
N TYR A 144 2.72 3.06 -1.68
CA TYR A 144 1.54 2.18 -1.79
C TYR A 144 0.56 2.56 -2.90
N LYS A 145 0.80 3.68 -3.58
CA LYS A 145 0.12 3.98 -4.84
C LYS A 145 0.41 2.92 -5.91
N GLU A 146 1.56 2.24 -5.85
CA GLU A 146 1.91 1.18 -6.78
C GLU A 146 1.06 -0.06 -6.57
N GLY A 147 0.60 -0.67 -7.67
CA GLY A 147 -0.42 -1.72 -7.63
C GLY A 147 0.05 -3.10 -7.20
N THR A 148 1.34 -3.32 -6.99
CA THR A 148 1.87 -4.64 -6.63
C THR A 148 3.08 -4.51 -5.73
N ILE A 149 3.07 -5.29 -4.65
CA ILE A 149 4.23 -5.48 -3.79
C ILE A 149 4.68 -6.94 -3.85
N ARG A 150 5.98 -7.18 -3.81
CA ARG A 150 6.54 -8.50 -3.62
C ARG A 150 7.31 -8.53 -2.30
N MET A 151 7.01 -9.47 -1.45
CA MET A 151 7.71 -9.66 -0.19
C MET A 151 8.67 -10.85 -0.30
N ILE A 152 9.87 -10.69 0.26
CA ILE A 152 10.89 -11.74 0.37
C ILE A 152 11.32 -11.78 1.83
N GLN A 153 11.02 -12.89 2.50
CA GLN A 153 11.39 -13.11 3.90
C GLN A 153 12.73 -13.82 3.99
N GLN A 154 13.57 -13.32 4.87
CA GLN A 154 14.85 -13.90 5.28
C GLN A 154 14.90 -13.94 6.81
N PRO A 155 15.83 -14.66 7.44
CA PRO A 155 15.86 -14.82 8.88
C PRO A 155 15.95 -13.50 9.69
N ASP A 156 16.65 -12.50 9.16
CA ASP A 156 16.91 -11.21 9.81
C ASP A 156 16.33 -10.01 9.05
N THR A 157 15.66 -10.25 7.94
CA THR A 157 15.26 -9.17 7.02
C THR A 157 14.00 -9.55 6.24
N VAL A 158 13.13 -8.58 6.03
CA VAL A 158 12.08 -8.66 5.00
C VAL A 158 12.38 -7.59 3.95
N GLN A 159 12.44 -7.99 2.69
CA GLN A 159 12.49 -7.05 1.58
C GLN A 159 11.09 -6.87 1.00
N ILE A 160 10.67 -5.61 0.86
CA ILE A 160 9.40 -5.25 0.22
C ILE A 160 9.75 -4.52 -1.07
N ILE A 161 9.40 -5.13 -2.19
CA ILE A 161 9.65 -4.63 -3.53
C ILE A 161 8.34 -4.09 -4.06
N TYR A 162 8.30 -2.80 -4.35
CA TYR A 162 7.16 -2.13 -4.96
C TYR A 162 7.34 -2.15 -6.47
N THR A 163 6.42 -2.81 -7.18
CA THR A 163 6.53 -2.99 -8.63
C THR A 163 5.58 -2.02 -9.33
N GLY A 164 6.14 -1.03 -9.97
CA GLY A 164 5.48 0.01 -10.74
C GLY A 164 6.37 0.49 -11.87
N PRO A 165 6.16 1.70 -12.38
CA PRO A 165 7.06 2.32 -13.36
C PRO A 165 8.52 2.41 -12.88
N ASN A 166 8.69 2.57 -11.57
CA ASN A 166 9.98 2.46 -10.88
C ASN A 166 9.91 1.27 -9.93
N THR A 167 10.92 0.41 -9.95
CA THR A 167 11.01 -0.67 -8.97
C THR A 167 11.73 -0.14 -7.74
N ASP A 168 10.98 0.04 -6.66
CA ASP A 168 11.49 0.51 -5.38
C ASP A 168 11.66 -0.65 -4.42
N VAL A 169 12.74 -0.67 -3.64
CA VAL A 169 13.03 -1.75 -2.68
C VAL A 169 13.22 -1.16 -1.30
N ARG A 170 12.42 -1.61 -0.35
CA ARG A 170 12.55 -1.29 1.06
C ARG A 170 13.03 -2.51 1.83
N ARG A 171 14.03 -2.31 2.68
CA ARG A 171 14.56 -3.33 3.56
C ARG A 171 14.07 -3.08 4.99
N VAL A 172 13.39 -4.07 5.57
CA VAL A 172 12.98 -4.10 6.97
C VAL A 172 13.95 -5.00 7.73
N ARG A 173 14.65 -4.46 8.72
CA ARG A 173 15.56 -5.23 9.59
C ARG A 173 14.77 -5.84 10.75
N LEU A 174 14.77 -7.16 10.86
CA LEU A 174 14.01 -7.85 11.90
C LEU A 174 14.74 -7.81 13.24
N ASN A 175 13.97 -7.62 14.32
CA ASN A 175 14.43 -7.59 15.70
C ASN A 175 15.60 -6.61 15.95
N ALA A 176 15.64 -5.55 15.13
CA ALA A 176 16.64 -4.48 15.23
C ALA A 176 16.05 -3.23 15.89
N ARG A 177 16.91 -2.25 16.14
CA ARG A 177 16.52 -0.90 16.57
C ARG A 177 16.88 0.10 15.50
N HIS A 178 16.19 1.23 15.50
CA HIS A 178 16.60 2.37 14.70
C HIS A 178 17.98 2.86 15.12
N PRO A 179 18.81 3.33 14.16
CA PRO A 179 20.11 3.90 14.48
C PRO A 179 19.98 5.22 15.22
N ASP A 180 20.93 5.50 16.09
CA ASP A 180 21.08 6.79 16.72
C ASP A 180 22.55 7.28 16.53
N PRO A 181 22.80 8.35 15.75
CA PRO A 181 21.82 9.23 15.09
C PRO A 181 21.12 8.60 13.88
N LEU A 182 19.86 8.98 13.66
CA LEU A 182 19.05 8.58 12.51
C LEU A 182 19.40 9.45 11.29
N THR A 183 19.72 8.81 10.17
CA THR A 183 19.94 9.50 8.89
C THR A 183 18.70 9.39 8.01
N PRO A 184 18.00 10.50 7.68
CA PRO A 184 16.81 10.47 6.84
C PRO A 184 17.07 9.89 5.46
N SER A 185 16.16 9.02 5.00
CA SER A 185 16.19 8.41 3.67
C SER A 185 14.86 8.54 2.94
N TRP A 186 14.78 8.16 1.65
CA TRP A 186 13.54 8.23 0.88
C TRP A 186 12.42 7.38 1.47
N TYR A 187 12.75 6.18 1.96
CA TYR A 187 11.80 5.24 2.57
C TYR A 187 11.86 5.22 4.10
N GLY A 188 12.65 6.11 4.69
CA GLY A 188 12.94 6.07 6.11
C GLY A 188 13.87 4.90 6.49
N ASP A 189 13.97 4.65 7.78
CA ASP A 189 14.58 3.47 8.37
C ASP A 189 13.47 2.56 8.90
N SER A 190 13.44 1.31 8.45
CA SER A 190 12.41 0.34 8.81
C SER A 190 13.00 -0.79 9.65
N VAL A 191 12.40 -1.03 10.81
CA VAL A 191 12.66 -2.20 11.67
C VAL A 191 11.36 -3.00 11.82
N GLY A 192 11.44 -4.28 12.14
CA GLY A 192 10.26 -5.11 12.27
C GLY A 192 10.43 -6.28 13.22
N HIS A 193 9.31 -6.88 13.58
CA HIS A 193 9.24 -8.09 14.36
C HIS A 193 7.93 -8.83 14.07
N TYR A 194 7.82 -10.07 14.53
CA TYR A 194 6.59 -10.84 14.43
C TYR A 194 5.83 -10.83 15.76
N GLU A 195 4.54 -10.53 15.70
CA GLU A 195 3.58 -10.69 16.80
C GLU A 195 2.59 -11.82 16.39
N GLY A 196 2.91 -13.05 16.77
CA GLY A 196 2.14 -14.20 16.31
C GLY A 196 2.13 -14.34 14.79
N ASP A 197 0.97 -14.21 14.16
CA ASP A 197 0.78 -14.30 12.72
C ASP A 197 0.93 -12.96 11.98
N THR A 198 1.34 -11.92 12.68
CA THR A 198 1.41 -10.55 12.16
C THR A 198 2.85 -10.07 12.06
N LEU A 199 3.28 -9.63 10.90
CA LEU A 199 4.52 -8.86 10.75
C LEU A 199 4.23 -7.40 11.08
N VAL A 200 4.90 -6.88 12.09
CA VAL A 200 4.86 -5.46 12.47
C VAL A 200 6.11 -4.77 11.96
N VAL A 201 5.94 -3.67 11.27
CA VAL A 201 7.04 -2.85 10.75
C VAL A 201 6.89 -1.43 11.27
N ASP A 202 7.96 -0.91 11.81
CA ASP A 202 8.09 0.44 12.35
C ASP A 202 9.02 1.23 11.45
N THR A 203 8.59 2.42 10.99
CA THR A 203 9.36 3.23 10.04
C THR A 203 9.38 4.70 10.48
N VAL A 204 10.59 5.24 10.60
CA VAL A 204 10.87 6.64 10.94
C VAL A 204 11.90 7.24 9.99
N GLY A 205 12.14 8.54 10.07
CA GLY A 205 13.23 9.20 9.34
C GLY A 205 13.00 9.26 7.83
N VAL A 206 11.78 9.46 7.39
CA VAL A 206 11.48 9.74 5.98
C VAL A 206 11.92 11.15 5.63
N LYS A 207 12.61 11.31 4.51
CA LYS A 207 13.16 12.57 4.01
C LYS A 207 12.09 13.62 3.74
N THR A 208 12.24 14.85 4.27
CA THR A 208 11.28 15.95 4.13
C THR A 208 11.84 17.17 3.38
N ASP A 209 13.11 17.16 3.00
CA ASP A 209 13.86 18.27 2.37
C ASP A 209 13.57 18.46 0.87
N ARG A 210 12.43 18.05 0.41
CA ARG A 210 11.98 18.08 -0.98
C ARG A 210 10.61 18.74 -1.09
N PRO A 211 10.27 19.37 -2.25
CA PRO A 211 9.04 20.13 -2.37
C PRO A 211 7.75 19.30 -2.32
N TYR A 212 7.79 18.00 -2.64
CA TYR A 212 6.59 17.17 -2.75
C TYR A 212 6.57 16.05 -1.68
N ALA A 213 6.80 16.45 -0.42
CA ALA A 213 6.67 15.56 0.73
C ALA A 213 5.18 15.36 1.07
N MET A 214 4.58 14.31 0.53
CA MET A 214 3.17 13.97 0.72
C MET A 214 2.99 12.46 0.89
N ILE A 215 1.95 12.06 1.61
CA ILE A 215 1.65 10.65 1.88
C ILE A 215 0.64 10.04 0.90
N ASP A 216 -0.14 10.88 0.22
CA ASP A 216 -1.22 10.46 -0.66
C ASP A 216 -1.33 11.36 -1.90
N LEU A 217 -2.30 11.06 -2.77
CA LEU A 217 -2.58 11.81 -3.99
C LEU A 217 -3.39 13.08 -3.76
N PHE A 218 -3.85 13.34 -2.55
CA PHE A 218 -4.54 14.58 -2.17
C PHE A 218 -3.56 15.68 -1.74
N GLY A 219 -2.26 15.35 -1.72
CA GLY A 219 -1.22 16.27 -1.28
C GLY A 219 -1.14 16.41 0.24
N THR A 220 -1.65 15.45 1.01
CA THR A 220 -1.52 15.45 2.47
C THR A 220 -0.04 15.45 2.84
N PRO A 221 0.48 16.54 3.48
CA PRO A 221 1.89 16.66 3.77
C PRO A 221 2.32 15.73 4.91
N TYR A 222 3.62 15.59 5.10
CA TYR A 222 4.21 15.04 6.32
C TYR A 222 5.41 15.86 6.79
N SER A 223 5.76 15.72 8.06
CA SER A 223 6.87 16.42 8.71
C SER A 223 8.02 15.46 9.07
N LYS A 224 9.01 15.97 9.77
CA LYS A 224 10.12 15.16 10.32
C LYS A 224 9.67 14.21 11.42
N SER A 225 8.49 14.45 11.99
CA SER A 225 7.87 13.59 13.01
C SER A 225 7.10 12.42 12.44
N LEU A 226 7.10 12.25 11.12
CA LEU A 226 6.40 11.11 10.49
C LEU A 226 6.90 9.80 11.04
N HIS A 227 5.98 9.05 11.62
CA HIS A 227 6.15 7.71 12.14
C HIS A 227 5.06 6.81 11.56
N VAL A 228 5.44 5.69 11.00
CA VAL A 228 4.51 4.76 10.33
C VAL A 228 4.67 3.37 10.91
N ILE A 229 3.56 2.83 11.40
CA ILE A 229 3.49 1.45 11.88
C ILE A 229 2.61 0.66 10.91
N GLU A 230 3.16 -0.41 10.37
CA GLU A 230 2.51 -1.30 9.41
C GLU A 230 2.32 -2.67 10.03
N ARG A 231 1.12 -3.24 9.89
CA ARG A 231 0.79 -4.58 10.36
C ARG A 231 0.30 -5.41 9.20
N TYR A 232 1.10 -6.39 8.79
CA TYR A 232 0.79 -7.30 7.69
C TYR A 232 0.28 -8.62 8.23
N ARG A 233 -0.87 -9.05 7.74
CA ARG A 233 -1.50 -10.31 8.14
C ARG A 233 -2.13 -11.02 6.95
N LEU A 234 -2.04 -12.35 6.92
CA LEU A 234 -2.76 -13.15 5.93
C LEU A 234 -4.21 -13.35 6.36
N ARG A 235 -5.13 -13.18 5.42
CA ARG A 235 -6.57 -13.34 5.65
C ARG A 235 -7.16 -14.29 4.62
N GLU A 236 -8.20 -15.00 5.00
CA GLU A 236 -9.00 -15.79 4.08
C GLU A 236 -10.10 -14.92 3.45
N TYR A 237 -10.67 -15.37 2.34
CA TYR A 237 -11.72 -14.62 1.64
C TYR A 237 -12.88 -14.20 2.53
N ASP A 238 -13.36 -15.11 3.38
CA ASP A 238 -14.50 -14.87 4.26
C ASP A 238 -14.27 -13.72 5.25
N ASP A 239 -13.01 -13.47 5.61
CA ASP A 239 -12.64 -12.37 6.51
C ASP A 239 -12.69 -10.99 5.82
N VAL A 240 -12.55 -10.95 4.49
CA VAL A 240 -12.38 -9.70 3.73
C VAL A 240 -13.49 -9.42 2.72
N LYS A 241 -14.45 -10.33 2.54
CA LYS A 241 -15.52 -10.22 1.55
C LYS A 241 -16.36 -8.93 1.66
N ASP A 242 -16.61 -8.46 2.88
CA ASP A 242 -17.36 -7.23 3.11
C ASP A 242 -16.56 -5.98 2.73
N ALA A 243 -15.24 -5.99 2.95
CA ALA A 243 -14.35 -4.93 2.48
C ALA A 243 -14.31 -4.89 0.94
N ILE A 244 -14.20 -6.05 0.30
CA ILE A 244 -14.26 -6.16 -1.17
C ILE A 244 -15.59 -5.62 -1.70
N ALA A 245 -16.71 -5.98 -1.08
CA ALA A 245 -18.03 -5.50 -1.49
C ALA A 245 -18.16 -3.96 -1.37
N ARG A 246 -17.59 -3.37 -0.29
CA ARG A 246 -17.53 -1.91 -0.15
C ARG A 246 -16.69 -1.26 -1.23
N HIS A 247 -15.51 -1.81 -1.54
CA HIS A 247 -14.64 -1.29 -2.59
C HIS A 247 -15.30 -1.31 -3.96
N ILE A 248 -16.05 -2.38 -4.27
CA ILE A 248 -16.84 -2.47 -5.51
C ILE A 248 -17.92 -1.38 -5.52
N LYS A 249 -18.64 -1.19 -4.40
CA LYS A 249 -19.68 -0.19 -4.29
C LYS A 249 -19.17 1.25 -4.46
N GLU A 250 -17.98 1.53 -3.94
CA GLU A 250 -17.29 2.84 -4.09
C GLU A 250 -16.52 2.96 -5.41
N ASN A 251 -16.63 1.98 -6.29
CA ASN A 251 -15.91 1.90 -7.56
C ASN A 251 -14.37 1.87 -7.45
N TRP A 252 -13.86 1.44 -6.33
CA TRP A 252 -12.42 1.30 -6.12
C TRP A 252 -11.90 -0.04 -6.68
N LEU A 253 -12.80 -0.97 -6.83
CA LEU A 253 -12.55 -2.28 -7.41
C LEU A 253 -13.66 -2.59 -8.41
N PRO A 254 -13.38 -2.65 -9.73
CA PRO A 254 -14.40 -2.96 -10.73
C PRO A 254 -15.07 -4.31 -10.43
N ALA A 255 -16.39 -4.32 -10.49
CA ALA A 255 -17.14 -5.55 -10.32
C ALA A 255 -16.79 -6.55 -11.44
N GLY A 256 -16.44 -7.78 -11.04
CA GLY A 256 -16.04 -8.81 -11.99
C GLY A 256 -14.57 -8.78 -12.41
N ASP A 257 -13.78 -7.87 -11.89
CA ASP A 257 -12.33 -7.84 -12.00
C ASP A 257 -11.68 -9.09 -11.36
N VAL A 258 -10.43 -9.36 -11.73
CA VAL A 258 -9.65 -10.46 -11.16
C VAL A 258 -9.54 -10.38 -9.64
N TYR A 259 -9.41 -9.19 -9.08
CA TYR A 259 -9.33 -8.96 -7.63
C TYR A 259 -10.64 -9.31 -6.93
N SER A 260 -11.78 -8.91 -7.50
CA SER A 260 -13.11 -9.23 -6.95
C SER A 260 -13.46 -10.71 -7.01
N LYS A 261 -12.84 -11.45 -7.93
CA LYS A 261 -13.03 -12.90 -8.14
C LYS A 261 -12.06 -13.76 -7.34
N HIS A 262 -11.00 -13.19 -6.79
CA HIS A 262 -10.02 -13.94 -6.01
C HIS A 262 -10.67 -14.58 -4.77
N ARG A 263 -10.36 -15.84 -4.50
CA ARG A 263 -10.89 -16.62 -3.38
C ARG A 263 -9.80 -17.27 -2.53
N GLY A 264 -8.53 -16.95 -2.84
CA GLY A 264 -7.38 -17.43 -2.06
C GLY A 264 -7.08 -16.52 -0.87
N LYS A 265 -5.82 -16.55 -0.42
CA LYS A 265 -5.34 -15.70 0.67
C LYS A 265 -5.20 -14.24 0.22
N PHE A 266 -5.53 -13.34 1.12
CA PHE A 266 -5.35 -11.90 1.01
C PHE A 266 -4.27 -11.44 1.96
N LEU A 267 -3.52 -10.42 1.56
CA LEU A 267 -2.65 -9.69 2.45
C LEU A 267 -3.41 -8.47 2.98
N GLN A 268 -3.72 -8.49 4.26
CA GLN A 268 -4.22 -7.32 4.97
C GLN A 268 -3.05 -6.47 5.42
N LEU A 269 -3.08 -5.19 5.12
CA LEU A 269 -2.19 -4.19 5.66
C LEU A 269 -3.00 -3.20 6.50
N HIS A 270 -2.64 -3.08 7.77
CA HIS A 270 -3.13 -2.02 8.65
C HIS A 270 -2.02 -1.01 8.87
N LEU A 271 -2.32 0.24 8.57
CA LEU A 271 -1.39 1.37 8.71
C LEU A 271 -1.82 2.25 9.88
N THR A 272 -0.88 2.57 10.76
CA THR A 272 -1.00 3.68 11.71
C THR A 272 0.01 4.73 11.30
N VAL A 273 -0.46 5.96 11.12
CA VAL A 273 0.35 7.08 10.67
C VAL A 273 0.30 8.18 11.71
N GLU A 274 1.43 8.43 12.34
CA GLU A 274 1.59 9.43 13.38
C GLU A 274 2.45 10.57 12.85
N ASP A 275 1.97 11.79 12.97
CA ASP A 275 2.75 13.00 12.69
C ASP A 275 2.08 14.18 13.41
N GLU A 276 2.54 14.47 14.63
CA GLU A 276 1.97 15.52 15.48
C GLU A 276 1.99 16.92 14.86
N GLY A 277 2.91 17.14 13.91
CA GLY A 277 2.98 18.37 13.15
C GLY A 277 1.89 18.51 12.09
N VAL A 278 1.26 17.41 11.67
CA VAL A 278 0.31 17.34 10.56
C VAL A 278 -1.06 16.88 11.02
N PHE A 279 -1.13 15.93 11.92
CA PHE A 279 -2.37 15.32 12.39
C PHE A 279 -2.68 15.72 13.85
N THR A 280 -3.96 15.75 14.15
CA THR A 280 -4.47 16.02 15.51
C THR A 280 -4.55 14.74 16.35
N THR A 281 -4.50 13.57 15.70
CA THR A 281 -4.51 12.22 16.28
C THR A 281 -3.89 11.25 15.26
N PRO A 282 -3.38 10.11 15.71
CA PRO A 282 -2.92 9.03 14.83
C PRO A 282 -4.01 8.48 13.91
#